data_9b883ac142316a02ab6ad2b1e1792118
#
_entry.id   9b883ac142316a02ab6ad2b1e1792118
#
_cell.length_a   1.000
_cell.length_b   1.000
_cell.length_c   1.000
_cell.angle_alpha   90.00
_cell.angle_beta   90.00
_cell.angle_gamma   90.00
#
_symmetry.space_group_name_H-M   'P 1'
#
loop_
_entity.id
_entity.type
_entity.pdbx_description
1 polymer ?
#
loop_
_entity_poly.entity_id
_entity_poly.type
_entity_poly.pdbx_seq_one_letter_code
_entity_poly.pdbx_strand_id
1 'polypeptide(L)'
;MIQAAQVASKFTLFTHHAKTFPLLVQALRNSLLKLGMFNDEKIAEEQVIGVLNFDIHLVKDFRGRRYIERVTECIPIEDKNEYTFEHREEKTLEGKLDKFMDNATRFFSKTTNKELYKYVNILEYHDGTYVLTNPISDTNIREMRNNMDTSDIADFDKFVEENWGIKSKPYYDEEEIVETKKRGRKPKEN
;
A
#
# COMPACT_ATOMS: atom_id res chain seq x y z
N MET A 1 11.74 15.52 4.09
CA MET A 1 10.61 14.69 4.54
C MET A 1 10.58 13.35 3.81
N ILE A 2 10.30 13.27 2.49
CA ILE A 2 10.29 11.99 1.73
C ILE A 2 11.61 11.26 1.85
N GLN A 3 12.75 11.92 1.75
CA GLN A 3 14.07 11.32 1.99
C GLN A 3 14.22 10.74 3.41
N ALA A 4 13.66 11.38 4.43
CA ALA A 4 13.71 10.87 5.79
C ALA A 4 12.86 9.60 5.95
N ALA A 5 11.72 9.50 5.26
CA ALA A 5 10.86 8.32 5.26
C ALA A 5 11.50 7.14 4.50
N GLN A 6 12.39 7.41 3.53
CA GLN A 6 13.12 6.38 2.78
C GLN A 6 14.34 5.82 3.52
N VAL A 7 14.83 6.50 4.55
CA VAL A 7 16.05 6.13 5.28
C VAL A 7 15.69 5.49 6.62
N ALA A 8 15.32 4.21 6.62
CA ALA A 8 15.24 3.33 7.79
C ALA A 8 14.64 3.92 9.10
N SER A 9 13.81 4.97 9.01
CA SER A 9 13.05 5.46 10.15
C SER A 9 11.84 4.57 10.39
N LYS A 10 11.60 4.17 11.64
CA LYS A 10 10.44 3.32 11.99
C LYS A 10 9.11 3.94 11.56
N PHE A 11 8.98 5.27 11.67
CA PHE A 11 7.86 6.02 11.09
C PHE A 11 8.23 7.48 10.88
N THR A 12 7.53 8.15 9.97
CA THR A 12 7.67 9.58 9.72
C THR A 12 6.29 10.24 9.78
N LEU A 13 6.14 11.28 10.60
CA LEU A 13 4.92 12.05 10.73
C LEU A 13 5.14 13.47 10.21
N PHE A 14 4.18 13.97 9.43
CA PHE A 14 4.16 15.37 8.97
C PHE A 14 2.74 15.92 8.91
N THR A 15 2.61 17.23 8.88
CA THR A 15 1.31 17.92 8.75
C THR A 15 1.15 18.54 7.38
N HIS A 16 -0.08 18.57 6.89
CA HIS A 16 -0.43 19.17 5.59
C HIS A 16 -1.81 19.84 5.65
N HIS A 17 -2.19 20.55 4.57
CA HIS A 17 -3.45 21.27 4.45
C HIS A 17 -4.30 20.79 3.25
N ALA A 18 -4.06 19.61 2.73
CA ALA A 18 -4.86 19.05 1.64
C ALA A 18 -6.25 18.63 2.14
N LYS A 19 -7.28 18.89 1.34
CA LYS A 19 -8.68 18.58 1.70
C LYS A 19 -9.03 17.10 1.43
N THR A 20 -8.35 16.49 0.48
CA THR A 20 -8.58 15.09 0.09
C THR A 20 -7.27 14.36 -0.08
N PHE A 21 -7.30 13.04 0.03
CA PHE A 21 -6.12 12.22 -0.16
C PHE A 21 -5.44 12.40 -1.52
N PRO A 22 -6.16 12.40 -2.67
CA PRO A 22 -5.54 12.68 -3.97
C PRO A 22 -4.88 14.06 -4.07
N LEU A 23 -5.47 15.09 -3.44
CA LEU A 23 -4.85 16.42 -3.40
C LEU A 23 -3.58 16.45 -2.55
N LEU A 24 -3.50 15.61 -1.50
CA LEU A 24 -2.26 15.43 -0.74
C LEU A 24 -1.15 14.84 -1.60
N VAL A 25 -1.43 13.73 -2.29
CA VAL A 25 -0.47 13.08 -3.19
C VAL A 25 -0.01 14.07 -4.27
N GLN A 26 -0.94 14.77 -4.91
CA GLN A 26 -0.64 15.79 -5.92
C GLN A 26 0.24 16.93 -5.38
N ALA A 27 -0.06 17.43 -4.18
CA ALA A 27 0.72 18.52 -3.57
C ALA A 27 2.15 18.08 -3.26
N LEU A 28 2.33 16.88 -2.74
CA LEU A 28 3.65 16.30 -2.46
C LEU A 28 4.43 16.05 -3.74
N ARG A 29 3.82 15.43 -4.75
CA ARG A 29 4.41 15.24 -6.08
C ARG A 29 4.90 16.55 -6.68
N ASN A 30 4.01 17.55 -6.72
CA ASN A 30 4.34 18.86 -7.27
C ASN A 30 5.49 19.55 -6.50
N SER A 31 5.58 19.32 -5.19
CA SER A 31 6.70 19.82 -4.39
C SER A 31 8.03 19.17 -4.78
N LEU A 32 8.05 17.87 -5.07
CA LEU A 32 9.24 17.17 -5.56
C LEU A 32 9.69 17.67 -6.93
N LEU A 33 8.74 17.89 -7.85
CA LEU A 33 9.01 18.43 -9.18
C LEU A 33 9.56 19.86 -9.10
N LYS A 34 8.98 20.73 -8.25
CA LYS A 34 9.46 22.11 -8.06
C LYS A 34 10.87 22.21 -7.47
N LEU A 35 11.24 21.23 -6.64
CA LEU A 35 12.59 21.15 -6.09
C LEU A 35 13.63 20.64 -7.11
N GLY A 36 13.20 20.25 -8.31
CA GLY A 36 14.07 19.71 -9.35
C GLY A 36 14.64 18.32 -9.02
N MET A 37 14.07 17.63 -8.02
CA MET A 37 14.53 16.30 -7.65
C MET A 37 14.15 15.24 -8.68
N PHE A 38 13.05 15.46 -9.38
CA PHE A 38 12.53 14.59 -10.43
C PHE A 38 12.02 15.44 -11.59
N ASN A 39 12.17 14.95 -12.82
CA ASN A 39 11.68 15.58 -14.04
C ASN A 39 10.44 14.88 -14.61
N ASP A 40 10.06 13.73 -14.03
CA ASP A 40 8.92 12.91 -14.44
C ASP A 40 7.88 12.86 -13.34
N GLU A 41 6.63 13.16 -13.71
CA GLU A 41 5.50 13.19 -12.77
C GLU A 41 5.20 11.81 -12.18
N LYS A 42 5.29 10.75 -12.99
CA LYS A 42 5.01 9.40 -12.56
C LYS A 42 6.04 8.94 -11.53
N ILE A 43 7.33 9.15 -11.82
CA ILE A 43 8.41 8.81 -10.88
C ILE A 43 8.25 9.59 -9.58
N ALA A 44 7.95 10.90 -9.66
CA ALA A 44 7.72 11.71 -8.47
C ALA A 44 6.52 11.23 -7.65
N GLU A 45 5.43 10.80 -8.29
CA GLU A 45 4.26 10.24 -7.62
C GLU A 45 4.56 8.88 -6.99
N GLU A 46 5.27 7.98 -7.68
CA GLU A 46 5.74 6.70 -7.14
C GLU A 46 6.57 6.88 -5.86
N GLN A 47 7.42 7.91 -5.81
CA GLN A 47 8.20 8.22 -4.60
C GLN A 47 7.32 8.72 -3.44
N VAL A 48 6.25 9.44 -3.73
CA VAL A 48 5.28 9.88 -2.71
C VAL A 48 4.52 8.68 -2.14
N ILE A 49 3.90 7.88 -3.00
CA ILE A 49 3.07 6.76 -2.58
C ILE A 49 3.88 5.65 -1.91
N GLY A 50 5.16 5.49 -2.25
CA GLY A 50 6.06 4.53 -1.63
C GLY A 50 6.41 4.84 -0.16
N VAL A 51 6.08 6.05 0.33
CA VAL A 51 6.35 6.45 1.74
C VAL A 51 5.10 6.94 2.47
N LEU A 52 3.96 7.04 1.78
CA LEU A 52 2.71 7.55 2.33
C LEU A 52 1.76 6.38 2.64
N ASN A 53 1.77 5.91 3.88
CA ASN A 53 0.92 4.79 4.29
C ASN A 53 -0.48 5.27 4.71
N PHE A 54 -0.56 6.34 5.53
CA PHE A 54 -1.82 6.81 6.11
C PHE A 54 -1.95 8.32 6.08
N ASP A 55 -3.18 8.80 5.90
CA ASP A 55 -3.61 10.19 6.09
C ASP A 55 -4.64 10.26 7.22
N ILE A 56 -4.36 11.05 8.25
CA ILE A 56 -5.29 11.33 9.34
C ILE A 56 -5.87 12.72 9.13
N HIS A 57 -7.10 12.78 8.62
CA HIS A 57 -7.77 14.03 8.32
C HIS A 57 -8.48 14.62 9.52
N LEU A 58 -8.03 15.81 9.91
CA LEU A 58 -8.56 16.56 11.04
C LEU A 58 -9.47 17.69 10.55
N VAL A 59 -10.65 17.80 11.12
CA VAL A 59 -11.63 18.85 10.83
C VAL A 59 -11.93 19.65 12.08
N LYS A 60 -12.28 20.90 11.88
CA LYS A 60 -12.77 21.80 12.92
C LYS A 60 -14.24 22.11 12.65
N ASP A 61 -15.13 21.80 13.61
CA ASP A 61 -16.55 22.12 13.52
C ASP A 61 -16.81 23.64 13.70
N PHE A 62 -18.06 24.05 13.48
CA PHE A 62 -18.48 25.44 13.63
C PHE A 62 -18.38 25.95 15.08
N ARG A 63 -18.32 25.04 16.10
CA ARG A 63 -18.10 25.35 17.50
C ARG A 63 -16.63 25.43 17.89
N GLY A 64 -15.73 25.19 16.94
CA GLY A 64 -14.28 25.23 17.16
C GLY A 64 -13.68 23.92 17.67
N ARG A 65 -14.45 22.84 17.85
CA ARG A 65 -13.94 21.55 18.28
C ARG A 65 -13.25 20.87 17.11
N ARG A 66 -12.11 20.25 17.39
CA ARG A 66 -11.34 19.48 16.40
C ARG A 66 -11.58 17.99 16.63
N TYR A 67 -11.75 17.26 15.56
CA TYR A 67 -11.90 15.80 15.58
C TYR A 67 -11.28 15.19 14.33
N ILE A 68 -11.01 13.90 14.38
CA ILE A 68 -10.59 13.13 13.22
C ILE A 68 -11.85 12.86 12.38
N GLU A 69 -11.90 13.35 11.16
CA GLU A 69 -13.00 13.08 10.25
C GLU A 69 -12.86 11.67 9.65
N ARG A 70 -11.65 11.32 9.23
CA ARG A 70 -11.33 10.03 8.65
C ARG A 70 -9.86 9.69 8.80
N VAL A 71 -9.57 8.40 8.74
CA VAL A 71 -8.24 7.86 8.53
C VAL A 71 -8.26 7.10 7.20
N THR A 72 -7.40 7.51 6.28
CA THR A 72 -7.32 6.96 4.92
C THR A 72 -6.00 6.22 4.75
N GLU A 73 -6.05 4.99 4.26
CA GLU A 73 -4.89 4.19 3.89
C GLU A 73 -4.55 4.40 2.42
N CYS A 74 -3.27 4.53 2.11
CA CYS A 74 -2.71 4.48 0.76
C CYS A 74 -2.23 3.05 0.46
N ILE A 75 -2.68 2.50 -0.64
CA ILE A 75 -2.30 1.16 -1.09
C ILE A 75 -1.65 1.30 -2.46
N PRO A 76 -0.32 1.21 -2.56
CA PRO A 76 0.37 1.20 -3.85
C PRO A 76 -0.13 0.05 -4.72
N ILE A 77 -0.37 0.32 -5.99
CA ILE A 77 -0.70 -0.72 -6.97
C ILE A 77 0.63 -1.27 -7.48
N GLU A 78 1.02 -2.44 -6.98
CA GLU A 78 2.18 -3.13 -7.51
C GLU A 78 1.86 -3.58 -8.94
N ASP A 79 2.66 -3.14 -9.91
CA ASP A 79 2.55 -3.58 -11.31
C ASP A 79 3.12 -4.99 -11.45
N LYS A 80 2.53 -5.95 -10.71
CA LYS A 80 2.90 -7.39 -10.77
C LYS A 80 2.46 -8.07 -12.06
N ASN A 81 1.78 -7.35 -12.93
CA ASN A 81 1.39 -7.89 -14.21
C ASN A 81 2.56 -7.78 -15.21
N GLU A 82 3.52 -8.68 -15.09
CA GLU A 82 4.18 -9.16 -16.29
C GLU A 82 3.07 -9.57 -17.25
N TYR A 83 3.06 -8.96 -18.42
CA TYR A 83 2.07 -9.20 -19.43
C TYR A 83 2.31 -10.62 -20.00
N THR A 84 1.81 -11.62 -19.31
CA THR A 84 1.81 -12.98 -19.81
C THR A 84 0.68 -13.11 -20.83
N PHE A 85 1.04 -13.06 -22.10
CA PHE A 85 0.11 -13.53 -23.14
C PHE A 85 -0.22 -14.99 -22.82
N GLU A 86 -1.49 -15.31 -22.62
CA GLU A 86 -1.90 -16.69 -22.56
C GLU A 86 -1.70 -17.32 -23.94
N HIS A 87 -0.67 -18.13 -24.08
CA HIS A 87 -0.39 -18.93 -25.29
C HIS A 87 -1.22 -20.22 -25.29
N ARG A 88 -2.53 -20.11 -25.12
CA ARG A 88 -3.42 -21.23 -25.38
C ARG A 88 -3.57 -21.39 -26.90
N GLU A 89 -3.22 -22.54 -27.44
CA GLU A 89 -3.48 -22.84 -28.85
C GLU A 89 -5.00 -23.06 -29.04
N GLU A 90 -5.68 -22.03 -29.53
CA GLU A 90 -7.07 -22.15 -29.94
C GLU A 90 -7.17 -22.69 -31.38
N LYS A 91 -7.93 -23.77 -31.54
CA LYS A 91 -8.06 -24.46 -32.82
C LYS A 91 -9.11 -23.84 -33.72
N THR A 92 -10.11 -23.17 -33.18
CA THR A 92 -11.20 -22.54 -33.91
C THR A 92 -10.91 -21.07 -34.19
N LEU A 93 -11.47 -20.53 -35.28
CA LEU A 93 -11.36 -19.12 -35.63
C LEU A 93 -11.99 -18.23 -34.54
N GLU A 94 -13.15 -18.65 -34.02
CA GLU A 94 -13.88 -17.97 -32.96
C GLU A 94 -13.03 -17.89 -31.69
N GLY A 95 -12.46 -19.00 -31.23
CA GLY A 95 -11.56 -18.99 -30.05
C GLY A 95 -10.30 -18.15 -30.24
N LYS A 96 -9.75 -18.08 -31.47
CA LYS A 96 -8.62 -17.19 -31.78
C LYS A 96 -9.02 -15.72 -31.70
N LEU A 97 -10.23 -15.37 -32.14
CA LEU A 97 -10.75 -14.02 -32.08
C LEU A 97 -11.04 -13.59 -30.64
N ASP A 98 -11.72 -14.43 -29.87
CA ASP A 98 -11.99 -14.16 -28.44
C ASP A 98 -10.70 -13.94 -27.66
N LYS A 99 -9.72 -14.80 -27.86
CA LYS A 99 -8.40 -14.65 -27.25
C LYS A 99 -7.70 -13.35 -27.65
N PHE A 100 -7.77 -12.97 -28.93
CA PHE A 100 -7.22 -11.70 -29.40
C PHE A 100 -7.92 -10.52 -28.72
N MET A 101 -9.24 -10.55 -28.62
CA MET A 101 -10.04 -9.51 -27.98
C MET A 101 -9.71 -9.40 -26.48
N ASP A 102 -9.58 -10.52 -25.76
CA ASP A 102 -9.18 -10.54 -24.36
C ASP A 102 -7.78 -9.95 -24.15
N ASN A 103 -6.81 -10.38 -24.96
CA ASN A 103 -5.45 -9.86 -24.90
C ASN A 103 -5.39 -8.37 -25.25
N ALA A 104 -6.14 -7.93 -26.25
CA ALA A 104 -6.22 -6.52 -26.62
C ALA A 104 -6.86 -5.69 -25.49
N THR A 105 -7.96 -6.16 -24.91
CA THR A 105 -8.64 -5.49 -23.79
C THR A 105 -7.71 -5.36 -22.59
N ARG A 106 -6.99 -6.42 -22.21
CA ARG A 106 -5.99 -6.40 -21.13
C ARG A 106 -4.86 -5.41 -21.44
N PHE A 107 -4.35 -5.41 -22.67
CA PHE A 107 -3.31 -4.48 -23.09
C PHE A 107 -3.77 -3.02 -23.01
N PHE A 108 -4.95 -2.72 -23.54
CA PHE A 108 -5.50 -1.36 -23.48
C PHE A 108 -5.81 -0.94 -22.05
N SER A 109 -6.39 -1.81 -21.23
CA SER A 109 -6.63 -1.51 -19.83
C SER A 109 -5.33 -1.18 -19.09
N LYS A 110 -4.26 -1.93 -19.33
CA LYS A 110 -2.94 -1.67 -18.69
C LYS A 110 -2.32 -0.36 -19.18
N THR A 111 -2.40 -0.05 -20.48
CA THR A 111 -1.81 1.17 -21.06
C THR A 111 -2.61 2.43 -20.76
N THR A 112 -3.91 2.32 -20.51
CA THR A 112 -4.79 3.45 -20.19
C THR A 112 -4.93 3.67 -18.67
N ASN A 113 -4.80 2.63 -17.87
CA ASN A 113 -4.86 2.76 -16.40
C ASN A 113 -3.52 3.32 -15.89
N LYS A 114 -3.56 4.59 -15.53
CA LYS A 114 -2.41 5.32 -14.97
C LYS A 114 -2.45 5.41 -13.44
N GLU A 115 -3.40 4.72 -12.80
CA GLU A 115 -3.51 4.74 -11.35
C GLU A 115 -2.33 4.00 -10.73
N LEU A 116 -1.56 4.69 -9.91
CA LEU A 116 -0.39 4.15 -9.20
C LEU A 116 -0.74 3.67 -7.80
N TYR A 117 -1.91 4.06 -7.27
CA TYR A 117 -2.35 3.73 -5.94
C TYR A 117 -3.87 3.65 -5.84
N LYS A 118 -4.34 2.93 -4.84
CA LYS A 118 -5.70 3.00 -4.31
C LYS A 118 -5.66 3.67 -2.96
N TYR A 119 -6.78 4.22 -2.52
CA TYR A 119 -6.94 4.72 -1.17
C TYR A 119 -8.29 4.31 -0.63
N VAL A 120 -8.33 3.94 0.65
CA VAL A 120 -9.55 3.50 1.33
C VAL A 120 -9.63 4.16 2.70
N ASN A 121 -10.82 4.58 3.10
CA ASN A 121 -11.04 5.04 4.46
C ASN A 121 -11.19 3.81 5.36
N ILE A 122 -10.35 3.72 6.39
CA ILE A 122 -10.38 2.63 7.38
C ILE A 122 -11.20 3.02 8.61
N LEU A 123 -11.27 4.32 8.90
CA LEU A 123 -12.03 4.90 10.01
C LEU A 123 -12.72 6.18 9.53
N GLU A 124 -13.99 6.34 9.88
CA GLU A 124 -14.76 7.55 9.61
C GLU A 124 -15.57 7.99 10.83
N TYR A 125 -15.79 9.27 10.96
CA TYR A 125 -16.62 9.85 11.98
C TYR A 125 -18.02 10.14 11.42
N HIS A 126 -19.03 9.46 11.96
CA HIS A 126 -20.44 9.64 11.59
C HIS A 126 -21.29 9.95 12.83
N ASP A 127 -21.96 11.08 12.83
CA ASP A 127 -22.99 11.46 13.82
C ASP A 127 -22.55 11.26 15.29
N GLY A 128 -21.32 11.62 15.62
CA GLY A 128 -20.81 11.54 16.99
C GLY A 128 -20.09 10.24 17.33
N THR A 129 -19.98 9.29 16.39
CA THR A 129 -19.36 7.98 16.60
C THR A 129 -18.31 7.69 15.55
N TYR A 130 -17.23 7.01 15.95
CA TYR A 130 -16.23 6.48 15.03
C TYR A 130 -16.66 5.11 14.54
N VAL A 131 -16.59 4.90 13.23
CA VAL A 131 -16.94 3.64 12.57
C VAL A 131 -15.73 3.13 11.78
N LEU A 132 -15.37 1.88 11.98
CA LEU A 132 -14.40 1.18 11.12
C LEU A 132 -15.12 0.80 9.81
N THR A 133 -14.64 1.38 8.69
CA THR A 133 -15.30 1.23 7.38
C THR A 133 -14.68 0.15 6.52
N ASN A 134 -13.36 0.06 6.52
CA ASN A 134 -12.63 -0.96 5.77
C ASN A 134 -11.47 -1.51 6.59
N PRO A 135 -11.06 -2.77 6.37
CA PRO A 135 -9.86 -3.31 6.97
C PRO A 135 -8.60 -2.64 6.41
N ILE A 136 -7.56 -2.57 7.24
CA ILE A 136 -6.21 -2.20 6.80
C ILE A 136 -5.67 -3.32 5.89
N SER A 137 -4.89 -2.96 4.87
CA SER A 137 -4.27 -3.93 3.97
C SER A 137 -3.29 -4.85 4.69
N ASP A 138 -3.16 -6.09 4.22
CA ASP A 138 -2.23 -7.09 4.78
C ASP A 138 -0.79 -6.57 4.79
N THR A 139 -0.40 -5.78 3.80
CA THR A 139 0.95 -5.19 3.71
C THR A 139 1.20 -4.24 4.86
N ASN A 140 0.28 -3.30 5.13
CA ASN A 140 0.42 -2.35 6.22
C ASN A 140 0.26 -3.02 7.60
N ILE A 141 -0.61 -4.03 7.75
CA ILE A 141 -0.70 -4.83 8.98
C ILE A 141 0.65 -5.48 9.31
N ARG A 142 1.30 -6.10 8.32
CA ARG A 142 2.62 -6.73 8.51
C ARG A 142 3.69 -5.69 8.87
N GLU A 143 3.71 -4.56 8.18
CA GLU A 143 4.66 -3.49 8.44
C GLU A 143 4.50 -2.91 9.85
N MET A 144 3.26 -2.63 10.27
CA MET A 144 2.95 -2.16 11.62
C MET A 144 3.40 -3.17 12.67
N ARG A 145 3.07 -4.44 12.49
CA ARG A 145 3.44 -5.52 13.40
C ARG A 145 4.95 -5.68 13.56
N ASN A 146 5.70 -5.58 12.46
CA ASN A 146 7.15 -5.68 12.45
C ASN A 146 7.86 -4.50 13.16
N ASN A 147 7.18 -3.35 13.26
CA ASN A 147 7.70 -2.16 13.89
C ASN A 147 7.20 -1.96 15.33
N MET A 148 6.29 -2.82 15.84
CA MET A 148 5.78 -2.79 17.20
C MET A 148 6.72 -3.47 18.18
N ASP A 149 6.62 -3.06 19.44
CA ASP A 149 7.25 -3.81 20.53
C ASP A 149 6.54 -5.14 20.75
N THR A 150 7.30 -6.16 21.15
CA THR A 150 6.77 -7.53 21.31
C THR A 150 5.58 -7.63 22.27
N SER A 151 5.53 -6.74 23.28
CA SER A 151 4.42 -6.65 24.23
C SER A 151 3.09 -6.25 23.58
N ASP A 152 3.14 -5.45 22.50
CA ASP A 152 1.96 -4.83 21.90
C ASP A 152 1.41 -5.66 20.74
N ILE A 153 2.20 -6.59 20.21
CA ILE A 153 1.81 -7.44 19.06
C ILE A 153 0.55 -8.26 19.37
N ALA A 154 0.45 -8.84 20.55
CA ALA A 154 -0.69 -9.68 20.94
C ALA A 154 -2.00 -8.89 20.97
N ASP A 155 -1.99 -7.68 21.51
CA ASP A 155 -3.15 -6.80 21.56
C ASP A 155 -3.51 -6.28 20.16
N PHE A 156 -2.51 -5.98 19.34
CA PHE A 156 -2.72 -5.59 17.94
C PHE A 156 -3.32 -6.72 17.11
N ASP A 157 -2.77 -7.94 17.18
CA ASP A 157 -3.29 -9.12 16.46
C ASP A 157 -4.72 -9.42 16.87
N LYS A 158 -5.04 -9.32 18.16
CA LYS A 158 -6.40 -9.47 18.68
C LYS A 158 -7.34 -8.41 18.15
N PHE A 159 -6.93 -7.14 18.14
CA PHE A 159 -7.70 -6.05 17.57
C PHE A 159 -8.02 -6.28 16.09
N VAL A 160 -7.03 -6.68 15.30
CA VAL A 160 -7.16 -6.95 13.86
C VAL A 160 -8.11 -8.14 13.60
N GLU A 161 -7.99 -9.22 14.38
CA GLU A 161 -8.86 -10.39 14.26
C GLU A 161 -10.31 -10.07 14.67
N GLU A 162 -10.52 -9.38 15.79
CA GLU A 162 -11.84 -9.04 16.30
C GLU A 162 -12.61 -8.06 15.40
N ASN A 163 -11.93 -7.09 14.82
CA ASN A 163 -12.59 -6.04 14.03
C ASN A 163 -12.69 -6.37 12.54
N TRP A 164 -11.75 -7.15 12.00
CA TRP A 164 -11.68 -7.41 10.55
C TRP A 164 -11.61 -8.90 10.19
N GLY A 165 -11.52 -9.80 11.16
CA GLY A 165 -11.43 -11.24 10.93
C GLY A 165 -10.11 -11.66 10.25
N ILE A 166 -9.10 -10.82 10.26
CA ILE A 166 -7.81 -11.06 9.61
C ILE A 166 -6.85 -11.68 10.62
N LYS A 167 -6.35 -12.89 10.31
CA LYS A 167 -5.28 -13.51 11.09
C LYS A 167 -3.93 -12.98 10.60
N SER A 168 -3.22 -12.27 11.47
CA SER A 168 -1.89 -11.77 11.19
C SER A 168 -0.91 -12.91 10.97
N LYS A 169 -0.19 -12.90 9.83
CA LYS A 169 0.88 -13.86 9.54
C LYS A 169 2.22 -13.21 9.82
N PRO A 170 3.20 -13.94 10.41
CA PRO A 170 4.55 -13.44 10.56
C PRO A 170 5.16 -13.10 9.18
N TYR A 171 6.03 -12.09 9.13
CA TYR A 171 6.66 -11.62 7.88
C TYR A 171 7.56 -12.69 7.24
N TYR A 172 8.14 -13.56 8.06
CA TYR A 172 8.96 -14.70 7.62
C TYR A 172 8.20 -15.98 7.95
N ASP A 173 7.87 -16.80 6.94
CA ASP A 173 7.46 -18.18 7.19
C ASP A 173 8.64 -18.89 7.89
N GLU A 174 8.36 -19.54 9.02
CA GLU A 174 9.38 -20.27 9.78
C GLU A 174 10.08 -21.34 8.91
N GLU A 175 9.45 -21.80 7.85
CA GLU A 175 10.01 -22.73 6.87
C GLU A 175 11.14 -22.12 6.03
N GLU A 176 11.08 -20.84 5.64
CA GLU A 176 12.17 -20.17 4.90
C GLU A 176 13.42 -19.97 5.76
N ILE A 177 13.27 -19.77 7.07
CA ILE A 177 14.39 -19.62 8.00
C ILE A 177 15.17 -20.95 8.14
N VAL A 178 14.48 -22.08 8.03
CA VAL A 178 15.10 -23.43 8.14
C VAL A 178 15.89 -23.76 6.88
N GLU A 179 15.43 -23.36 5.68
CA GLU A 179 16.16 -23.60 4.43
C GLU A 179 17.42 -22.75 4.29
N THR A 180 17.41 -21.49 4.72
CA THR A 180 18.58 -20.62 4.67
C THR A 180 19.68 -21.06 5.66
N LYS A 181 19.32 -21.62 6.82
CA LYS A 181 20.29 -22.19 7.77
C LYS A 181 20.94 -23.48 7.28
N LYS A 182 20.28 -24.26 6.42
CA LYS A 182 20.85 -25.50 5.85
C LYS A 182 21.87 -25.26 4.71
N ARG A 183 21.82 -24.09 4.03
CA ARG A 183 22.77 -23.76 2.94
C ARG A 183 24.10 -23.17 3.39
N GLY A 184 24.28 -22.88 4.67
CA GLY A 184 25.43 -22.12 5.20
C GLY A 184 26.59 -22.90 5.79
N ARG A 185 26.61 -24.23 5.82
CA ARG A 185 27.75 -25.02 6.35
C ARG A 185 28.21 -26.10 5.40
N LYS A 186 29.20 -25.78 4.57
CA LYS A 186 30.08 -26.82 4.03
C LYS A 186 31.04 -27.28 5.14
N PRO A 187 31.23 -28.60 5.39
CA PRO A 187 32.26 -29.09 6.29
C PRO A 187 33.63 -28.75 5.68
N LYS A 188 34.56 -28.27 6.51
CA LYS A 188 35.97 -28.25 6.15
C LYS A 188 36.48 -29.68 6.20
N GLU A 189 36.90 -30.20 5.06
CA GLU A 189 37.71 -31.40 5.00
C GLU A 189 39.10 -31.07 5.53
N ASN A 190 39.57 -31.91 6.49
CA ASN A 190 40.94 -31.94 6.98
C ASN A 190 41.81 -32.71 5.98
#